data_fc0f580cec57f79428afa2eda053270a
#
_entry.id   fc0f580cec57f79428afa2eda053270a
#
_cell.length_a   1.000
_cell.length_b   1.000
_cell.length_c   1.000
_cell.angle_alpha   90.00
_cell.angle_beta   90.00
_cell.angle_gamma   90.00
#
_symmetry.space_group_name_H-M   'P 1'
#
loop_
_entity.id
_entity.type
_entity.pdbx_description
1 polymer ?
#
loop_
_entity_poly.entity_id
_entity_poly.type
_entity_poly.pdbx_seq_one_letter_code
_entity_poly.pdbx_strand_id
1 'polypeptide(L)'
;FAPPYFGRVDVAAGLAKRLAPDNREPLVRVRLDPAFPVAGSSLFITELKGVLIGLRAEYITEDLFGAPEAEAALIRESTRPEAVPVQVVYPGSEQRSETLPDATQQSVPAWIVFAMFFVVFPLSTSLLGERREGTLQRLALLNASHQSVLLAKLPVYLTVTVIQALLMLAMGVWIVPLLGGEALQLGGRWLALLPITIATGAAAMGVALLIAVLARTSAQATTVGGAVNLVLGALGGVMVPTIVMPPELQLAGLLSPMSWALDGYWDIILRHAPVSDTLPECLALLVLGTATFLIATRRLRQDFA
;
A
#
# COMPACT_ATOMS: atom_id res chain seq x y z
N PHE A 1 -0.01 -37.75 -6.36
CA PHE A 1 0.06 -36.68 -7.38
C PHE A 1 -0.65 -35.45 -6.81
N ALA A 2 0.07 -34.62 -6.05
CA ALA A 2 -0.40 -33.28 -5.73
C ALA A 2 -0.01 -32.36 -6.90
N PRO A 3 -0.91 -31.51 -7.41
CA PRO A 3 -0.56 -30.56 -8.44
C PRO A 3 0.52 -29.60 -7.92
N PRO A 4 1.44 -29.13 -8.76
CA PRO A 4 2.63 -28.38 -8.38
C PRO A 4 2.38 -26.97 -7.79
N TYR A 5 1.14 -26.63 -7.50
CA TYR A 5 0.70 -25.29 -7.06
C TYR A 5 0.21 -25.22 -5.62
N PHE A 6 0.35 -26.30 -4.83
CA PHE A 6 -0.06 -26.27 -3.42
C PHE A 6 1.17 -26.01 -2.54
N GLY A 7 1.01 -25.06 -1.63
CA GLY A 7 1.96 -24.81 -0.57
C GLY A 7 2.17 -26.05 0.31
N ARG A 8 3.31 -26.14 0.98
CA ARG A 8 3.62 -27.24 1.88
C ARG A 8 2.98 -26.95 3.23
N VAL A 9 2.21 -27.91 3.74
CA VAL A 9 1.66 -27.87 5.10
C VAL A 9 2.60 -28.69 5.98
N ASP A 10 3.37 -28.02 6.82
CA ASP A 10 4.22 -28.68 7.80
C ASP A 10 3.44 -28.82 9.11
N VAL A 11 3.01 -30.02 9.42
CA VAL A 11 2.34 -30.36 10.67
C VAL A 11 3.40 -30.54 11.74
N ALA A 12 3.27 -29.84 12.87
CA ALA A 12 4.24 -29.92 13.95
C ALA A 12 4.28 -31.34 14.55
N ALA A 13 5.48 -31.85 14.81
CA ALA A 13 5.65 -33.12 15.51
C ALA A 13 5.00 -33.03 16.92
N GLY A 14 4.25 -34.07 17.30
CA GLY A 14 3.53 -34.08 18.58
C GLY A 14 2.22 -33.32 18.57
N LEU A 15 1.47 -33.35 17.46
CA LEU A 15 0.18 -32.67 17.28
C LEU A 15 -0.77 -32.86 18.47
N ALA A 16 -0.89 -34.10 18.98
CA ALA A 16 -1.74 -34.42 20.15
C ALA A 16 -1.39 -33.60 21.38
N LYS A 17 -0.10 -33.38 21.70
CA LYS A 17 0.34 -32.57 22.83
C LYS A 17 0.10 -31.07 22.59
N ARG A 18 0.07 -30.64 21.33
CA ARG A 18 -0.15 -29.23 20.94
C ARG A 18 -1.63 -28.88 20.80
N LEU A 19 -2.51 -29.85 20.70
CA LEU A 19 -3.97 -29.67 20.73
C LEU A 19 -4.51 -29.32 22.11
N ALA A 20 -3.69 -29.47 23.19
CA ALA A 20 -4.07 -29.12 24.53
C ALA A 20 -4.54 -27.65 24.63
N PRO A 21 -5.60 -27.33 25.43
CA PRO A 21 -6.22 -26.01 25.46
C PRO A 21 -5.28 -24.88 25.90
N ASP A 22 -4.20 -25.21 26.59
CA ASP A 22 -3.25 -24.25 27.16
C ASP A 22 -2.07 -23.89 26.24
N ASN A 23 -2.00 -24.53 25.06
CA ASN A 23 -0.88 -24.35 24.17
C ASN A 23 -1.08 -23.17 23.20
N ARG A 24 -0.21 -22.17 23.28
CA ARG A 24 -0.17 -20.98 22.39
C ARG A 24 0.79 -21.13 21.20
N GLU A 25 1.51 -22.26 21.09
CA GLU A 25 2.39 -22.48 19.95
C GLU A 25 1.59 -22.79 18.68
N PRO A 26 2.07 -22.39 17.50
CA PRO A 26 1.37 -22.64 16.25
C PRO A 26 1.24 -24.15 15.99
N LEU A 27 -0.02 -24.61 15.82
CA LEU A 27 -0.35 -26.00 15.57
C LEU A 27 0.13 -26.47 14.20
N VAL A 28 -0.02 -25.59 13.21
CA VAL A 28 0.32 -25.86 11.83
C VAL A 28 1.03 -24.66 11.24
N ARG A 29 2.14 -24.94 10.57
CA ARG A 29 2.87 -23.95 9.80
C ARG A 29 2.55 -24.17 8.33
N VAL A 30 1.83 -23.22 7.72
CA VAL A 30 1.43 -23.28 6.30
C VAL A 30 2.41 -22.46 5.50
N ARG A 31 3.15 -23.11 4.60
CA ARG A 31 4.03 -22.44 3.65
C ARG A 31 3.27 -22.34 2.32
N LEU A 32 2.78 -21.15 1.99
CA LEU A 32 2.06 -20.88 0.75
C LEU A 32 3.03 -20.46 -0.36
N ASP A 33 2.78 -20.93 -1.58
CA ASP A 33 3.48 -20.46 -2.77
C ASP A 33 3.11 -18.98 -3.02
N PRO A 34 4.07 -18.08 -3.33
CA PRO A 34 3.80 -16.69 -3.65
C PRO A 34 2.84 -16.50 -4.84
N ALA A 35 2.74 -17.50 -5.72
CA ALA A 35 1.81 -17.50 -6.85
C ALA A 35 0.37 -17.91 -6.47
N PHE A 36 0.12 -18.29 -5.20
CA PHE A 36 -1.21 -18.72 -4.77
C PHE A 36 -2.12 -17.49 -4.57
N PRO A 37 -3.31 -17.44 -5.22
CA PRO A 37 -4.21 -16.29 -5.12
C PRO A 37 -4.65 -16.02 -3.67
N VAL A 38 -4.60 -14.76 -3.22
CA VAL A 38 -5.00 -14.36 -1.85
C VAL A 38 -6.42 -14.78 -1.52
N ALA A 39 -7.35 -14.67 -2.48
CA ALA A 39 -8.72 -15.16 -2.30
C ALA A 39 -8.76 -16.69 -2.05
N GLY A 40 -7.89 -17.45 -2.72
CA GLY A 40 -7.74 -18.89 -2.48
C GLY A 40 -7.04 -19.20 -1.16
N SER A 41 -6.05 -18.39 -0.77
CA SER A 41 -5.33 -18.60 0.49
C SER A 41 -6.22 -18.32 1.70
N SER A 42 -7.06 -17.30 1.67
CA SER A 42 -8.00 -17.00 2.75
C SER A 42 -9.06 -18.08 2.92
N LEU A 43 -9.63 -18.59 1.83
CA LEU A 43 -10.55 -19.72 1.85
C LEU A 43 -9.86 -20.98 2.39
N PHE A 44 -8.67 -21.31 1.88
CA PHE A 44 -7.89 -22.46 2.31
C PHE A 44 -7.53 -22.39 3.81
N ILE A 45 -7.10 -21.23 4.29
CA ILE A 45 -6.78 -21.01 5.71
C ILE A 45 -8.04 -21.14 6.57
N THR A 46 -9.19 -20.65 6.10
CA THR A 46 -10.47 -20.74 6.80
C THR A 46 -10.93 -22.20 6.88
N GLU A 47 -10.87 -22.94 5.79
CA GLU A 47 -11.15 -24.40 5.74
C GLU A 47 -10.20 -25.17 6.64
N LEU A 48 -8.89 -24.88 6.57
CA LEU A 48 -7.89 -25.53 7.42
C LEU A 48 -8.13 -25.25 8.91
N LYS A 49 -8.46 -24.00 9.28
CA LYS A 49 -8.86 -23.66 10.64
C LYS A 49 -10.10 -24.41 11.07
N GLY A 50 -11.11 -24.54 10.20
CA GLY A 50 -12.32 -25.33 10.46
C GLY A 50 -12.01 -26.80 10.78
N VAL A 51 -11.15 -27.44 9.99
CA VAL A 51 -10.69 -28.81 10.21
C VAL A 51 -9.91 -28.94 11.52
N LEU A 52 -8.99 -28.00 11.81
CA LEU A 52 -8.20 -28.02 13.05
C LEU A 52 -9.05 -27.80 14.28
N ILE A 53 -10.10 -26.95 14.19
CA ILE A 53 -11.08 -26.74 15.27
C ILE A 53 -11.85 -28.03 15.50
N GLY A 54 -12.30 -28.70 14.43
CA GLY A 54 -12.99 -29.99 14.51
C GLY A 54 -12.15 -31.06 15.20
N LEU A 55 -10.88 -31.23 14.77
CA LEU A 55 -9.93 -32.17 15.39
C LEU A 55 -9.63 -31.82 16.84
N ARG A 56 -9.52 -30.55 17.18
CA ARG A 56 -9.31 -30.11 18.55
C ARG A 56 -10.52 -30.38 19.44
N ALA A 57 -11.72 -30.14 18.91
CA ALA A 57 -12.97 -30.42 19.61
C ALA A 57 -13.13 -31.93 19.86
N GLU A 58 -12.81 -32.76 18.85
CA GLU A 58 -12.87 -34.23 18.97
C GLU A 58 -11.87 -34.77 20.00
N TYR A 59 -10.63 -34.28 19.97
CA TYR A 59 -9.60 -34.63 20.96
C TYR A 59 -9.98 -34.25 22.40
N ILE A 60 -10.59 -33.07 22.59
CA ILE A 60 -11.02 -32.59 23.89
C ILE A 60 -12.26 -33.35 24.37
N THR A 61 -13.18 -33.72 23.47
CA THR A 61 -14.40 -34.46 23.84
C THR A 61 -14.09 -35.93 24.23
N GLU A 62 -13.07 -36.57 23.64
CA GLU A 62 -12.67 -37.92 24.02
C GLU A 62 -12.07 -37.97 25.45
N ASP A 63 -11.35 -36.92 25.88
CA ASP A 63 -10.73 -36.82 27.22
C ASP A 63 -11.71 -36.37 28.30
N LEU A 64 -12.87 -35.81 27.94
CA LEU A 64 -13.76 -35.04 28.83
C LEU A 64 -15.12 -35.68 29.09
N PHE A 65 -15.32 -36.97 28.78
CA PHE A 65 -16.53 -37.67 29.17
C PHE A 65 -16.63 -37.76 30.70
N GLY A 66 -17.11 -36.67 31.35
CA GLY A 66 -17.30 -36.58 32.78
C GLY A 66 -16.92 -35.25 33.46
N ALA A 67 -16.55 -34.25 32.69
CA ALA A 67 -16.03 -32.97 33.26
C ALA A 67 -17.12 -31.96 33.68
N PRO A 68 -16.88 -31.17 34.73
CA PRO A 68 -17.84 -30.18 35.23
C PRO A 68 -18.00 -28.97 34.33
N GLU A 69 -19.14 -28.21 34.48
CA GLU A 69 -19.54 -27.07 33.66
C GLU A 69 -18.47 -25.98 33.42
N ALA A 70 -17.51 -25.81 34.34
CA ALA A 70 -16.42 -24.88 34.19
C ALA A 70 -15.43 -25.26 33.06
N GLU A 71 -15.23 -26.56 32.81
CA GLU A 71 -14.41 -27.08 31.72
C GLU A 71 -15.10 -26.96 30.37
N ALA A 72 -16.43 -27.07 30.33
CA ALA A 72 -17.22 -26.86 29.11
C ALA A 72 -17.12 -25.41 28.59
N ALA A 73 -16.93 -24.42 29.48
CA ALA A 73 -16.71 -23.03 29.12
C ALA A 73 -15.31 -22.82 28.49
N LEU A 74 -14.26 -23.46 29.01
CA LEU A 74 -12.90 -23.44 28.45
C LEU A 74 -12.85 -24.10 27.08
N ILE A 75 -13.62 -25.17 26.86
CA ILE A 75 -13.74 -25.83 25.56
C ILE A 75 -14.37 -24.91 24.52
N ARG A 76 -15.46 -24.21 24.88
CA ARG A 76 -16.11 -23.24 23.97
C ARG A 76 -15.18 -22.09 23.59
N GLU A 77 -14.32 -21.64 24.51
CA GLU A 77 -13.36 -20.60 24.26
C GLU A 77 -12.19 -21.09 23.38
N SER A 78 -11.72 -22.32 23.58
CA SER A 78 -10.65 -22.95 22.80
C SER A 78 -11.06 -23.37 21.38
N THR A 79 -12.36 -23.51 21.11
CA THR A 79 -12.93 -23.85 19.78
C THR A 79 -13.28 -22.61 18.95
N ARG A 80 -13.03 -21.39 19.44
CA ARG A 80 -13.18 -20.19 18.62
C ARG A 80 -12.16 -20.17 17.48
N PRO A 81 -12.52 -19.71 16.27
CA PRO A 81 -11.62 -19.63 15.12
C PRO A 81 -10.32 -18.85 15.39
N GLU A 82 -10.38 -17.89 16.33
CA GLU A 82 -9.25 -17.05 16.77
C GLU A 82 -8.28 -17.81 17.71
N ALA A 83 -8.75 -18.87 18.35
CA ALA A 83 -7.95 -19.63 19.32
C ALA A 83 -7.01 -20.67 18.69
N VAL A 84 -7.14 -20.93 17.37
CA VAL A 84 -6.28 -21.89 16.67
C VAL A 84 -5.12 -21.14 16.02
N PRO A 85 -3.90 -21.22 16.58
CA PRO A 85 -2.75 -20.51 16.05
C PRO A 85 -2.23 -21.20 14.79
N VAL A 86 -2.59 -20.68 13.62
CA VAL A 86 -2.04 -21.11 12.33
C VAL A 86 -1.03 -20.04 11.89
N GLN A 87 0.22 -20.42 11.75
CA GLN A 87 1.26 -19.56 11.23
C GLN A 87 1.39 -19.76 9.73
N VAL A 88 1.09 -18.72 8.96
CA VAL A 88 1.30 -18.70 7.51
C VAL A 88 2.68 -18.14 7.23
N VAL A 89 3.52 -18.90 6.53
CA VAL A 89 4.88 -18.52 6.17
C VAL A 89 4.97 -18.42 4.65
N TYR A 90 5.34 -17.27 4.15
CA TYR A 90 5.61 -17.08 2.71
C TYR A 90 7.09 -17.33 2.43
N PRO A 91 7.44 -17.97 1.29
CA PRO A 91 8.84 -18.16 0.90
C PRO A 91 9.54 -16.81 0.72
N GLY A 92 10.66 -16.61 1.41
CA GLY A 92 11.39 -15.35 1.46
C GLY A 92 11.12 -14.49 2.69
N SER A 93 10.09 -14.78 3.50
CA SER A 93 9.77 -14.05 4.73
C SER A 93 10.49 -14.60 5.98
N GLU A 94 11.36 -15.59 5.84
CA GLU A 94 12.03 -16.23 7.00
C GLU A 94 12.89 -15.26 7.84
N GLN A 95 13.18 -14.07 7.30
CA GLN A 95 13.88 -12.99 8.00
C GLN A 95 13.01 -11.76 8.31
N ARG A 96 11.77 -11.69 7.79
CA ARG A 96 10.82 -10.63 8.07
C ARG A 96 9.50 -11.25 8.51
N SER A 97 9.08 -10.94 9.71
CA SER A 97 7.72 -11.21 10.19
C SER A 97 6.77 -10.31 9.39
N GLU A 98 6.48 -10.67 8.14
CA GLU A 98 5.49 -9.97 7.35
C GLU A 98 4.11 -10.36 7.86
N THR A 99 3.60 -9.56 8.79
CA THR A 99 2.17 -9.55 9.06
C THR A 99 1.48 -9.11 7.79
N LEU A 100 0.58 -9.94 7.25
CA LEU A 100 -0.26 -9.50 6.13
C LEU A 100 -1.01 -8.25 6.55
N PRO A 101 -0.99 -7.20 5.73
CA PRO A 101 -1.74 -6.00 6.04
C PRO A 101 -3.23 -6.35 6.14
N ASP A 102 -3.91 -5.85 7.16
CA ASP A 102 -5.36 -5.86 7.20
C ASP A 102 -5.93 -4.98 6.06
N ALA A 103 -7.25 -5.07 5.82
CA ALA A 103 -7.88 -4.33 4.73
C ALA A 103 -7.64 -2.81 4.84
N THR A 104 -7.60 -2.26 6.06
CA THR A 104 -7.37 -0.83 6.31
C THR A 104 -5.91 -0.46 6.09
N GLN A 105 -4.99 -1.28 6.57
CA GLN A 105 -3.54 -1.09 6.40
C GLN A 105 -3.12 -1.18 4.93
N GLN A 106 -3.80 -1.98 4.12
CA GLN A 106 -3.61 -2.04 2.67
C GLN A 106 -4.24 -0.85 1.96
N SER A 107 -5.51 -0.57 2.25
CA SER A 107 -6.31 0.37 1.46
C SER A 107 -5.95 1.82 1.74
N VAL A 108 -5.73 2.22 3.00
CA VAL A 108 -5.51 3.63 3.33
C VAL A 108 -4.22 4.17 2.70
N PRO A 109 -3.04 3.56 2.85
CA PRO A 109 -1.82 4.02 2.16
C PRO A 109 -1.96 3.99 0.65
N ALA A 110 -2.58 2.95 0.09
CA ALA A 110 -2.81 2.81 -1.34
C ALA A 110 -3.62 3.98 -1.89
N TRP A 111 -4.74 4.31 -1.26
CA TRP A 111 -5.57 5.44 -1.68
C TRP A 111 -4.91 6.79 -1.44
N ILE A 112 -4.07 6.95 -0.40
CA ILE A 112 -3.26 8.16 -0.20
C ILE A 112 -2.35 8.37 -1.40
N VAL A 113 -1.55 7.37 -1.75
CA VAL A 113 -0.62 7.45 -2.89
C VAL A 113 -1.38 7.75 -4.19
N PHE A 114 -2.47 7.03 -4.46
CA PHE A 114 -3.29 7.25 -5.64
C PHE A 114 -3.84 8.68 -5.71
N ALA A 115 -4.40 9.15 -4.60
CA ALA A 115 -4.98 10.49 -4.51
C ALA A 115 -3.93 11.61 -4.70
N MET A 116 -2.70 11.42 -4.21
CA MET A 116 -1.63 12.42 -4.38
C MET A 116 -1.29 12.64 -5.86
N PHE A 117 -1.34 11.59 -6.69
CA PHE A 117 -1.10 11.73 -8.13
C PHE A 117 -2.24 12.42 -8.88
N PHE A 118 -3.43 12.57 -8.28
CA PHE A 118 -4.51 13.39 -8.85
C PHE A 118 -4.19 14.89 -8.87
N VAL A 119 -3.09 15.33 -8.27
CA VAL A 119 -2.58 16.70 -8.40
C VAL A 119 -2.40 17.13 -9.87
N VAL A 120 -2.31 16.16 -10.79
CA VAL A 120 -2.26 16.41 -12.24
C VAL A 120 -3.45 17.24 -12.72
N PHE A 121 -4.65 17.05 -12.16
CA PHE A 121 -5.84 17.79 -12.59
C PHE A 121 -5.78 19.29 -12.27
N PRO A 122 -5.67 19.71 -10.99
CA PRO A 122 -5.62 21.13 -10.68
C PRO A 122 -4.35 21.80 -11.18
N LEU A 123 -3.20 21.13 -11.16
CA LEU A 123 -1.95 21.70 -11.61
C LEU A 123 -1.92 21.92 -13.12
N SER A 124 -2.41 20.97 -13.91
CA SER A 124 -2.46 21.11 -15.37
C SER A 124 -3.48 22.16 -15.82
N THR A 125 -4.66 22.21 -15.17
CA THR A 125 -5.67 23.24 -15.48
C THR A 125 -5.17 24.64 -15.15
N SER A 126 -4.47 24.83 -14.03
CA SER A 126 -3.82 26.10 -13.65
C SER A 126 -2.77 26.52 -14.69
N LEU A 127 -1.83 25.62 -15.04
CA LEU A 127 -0.74 25.97 -15.96
C LEU A 127 -1.25 26.27 -17.38
N LEU A 128 -2.18 25.47 -17.88
CA LEU A 128 -2.77 25.66 -19.20
C LEU A 128 -3.73 26.86 -19.25
N GLY A 129 -4.38 27.20 -18.14
CA GLY A 129 -5.15 28.43 -17.96
C GLY A 129 -4.25 29.65 -18.12
N GLU A 130 -3.15 29.74 -17.36
CA GLU A 130 -2.16 30.80 -17.43
C GLU A 130 -1.55 30.97 -18.83
N ARG A 131 -1.34 29.83 -19.53
CA ARG A 131 -0.87 29.84 -20.93
C ARG A 131 -1.90 30.44 -21.86
N ARG A 132 -3.20 30.10 -21.72
CA ARG A 132 -4.29 30.62 -22.54
C ARG A 132 -4.56 32.13 -22.31
N GLU A 133 -4.46 32.56 -21.07
CA GLU A 133 -4.67 33.97 -20.66
C GLU A 133 -3.47 34.87 -21.01
N GLY A 134 -2.39 34.30 -21.54
CA GLY A 134 -1.16 35.03 -21.85
C GLY A 134 -0.35 35.47 -20.64
N THR A 135 -0.67 34.98 -19.44
CA THR A 135 0.04 35.29 -18.19
C THR A 135 1.50 34.83 -18.25
N LEU A 136 1.77 33.65 -18.82
CA LEU A 136 3.14 33.18 -18.99
C LEU A 136 3.96 34.03 -19.93
N GLN A 137 3.34 34.60 -21.01
CA GLN A 137 3.99 35.52 -21.93
C GLN A 137 4.32 36.85 -21.25
N ARG A 138 3.40 37.39 -20.44
CA ARG A 138 3.64 38.62 -19.68
C ARG A 138 4.78 38.45 -18.67
N LEU A 139 4.84 37.30 -17.99
CA LEU A 139 5.93 36.97 -17.07
C LEU A 139 7.28 36.86 -17.82
N ALA A 140 7.28 36.27 -19.02
CA ALA A 140 8.48 36.19 -19.86
C ALA A 140 8.99 37.60 -20.26
N LEU A 141 8.10 38.56 -20.58
CA LEU A 141 8.46 39.95 -20.87
C LEU A 141 9.07 40.64 -19.65
N LEU A 142 8.73 40.24 -18.44
CA LEU A 142 9.32 40.72 -17.19
C LEU A 142 10.61 39.96 -16.80
N ASN A 143 11.21 39.24 -17.72
CA ASN A 143 12.42 38.39 -17.51
C ASN A 143 12.26 37.32 -16.42
N ALA A 144 11.03 36.92 -16.07
CA ALA A 144 10.83 35.80 -15.17
C ALA A 144 11.28 34.49 -15.84
N SER A 145 12.14 33.73 -15.15
CA SER A 145 12.58 32.48 -15.71
C SER A 145 11.46 31.41 -15.70
N HIS A 146 11.37 30.59 -16.73
CA HIS A 146 10.38 29.53 -16.80
C HIS A 146 10.52 28.54 -15.62
N GLN A 147 11.74 28.36 -15.12
CA GLN A 147 11.99 27.58 -13.91
C GLN A 147 11.33 28.20 -12.67
N SER A 148 11.48 29.52 -12.48
CA SER A 148 10.87 30.21 -11.35
C SER A 148 9.36 30.11 -11.34
N VAL A 149 8.73 30.17 -12.53
CA VAL A 149 7.28 30.04 -12.67
C VAL A 149 6.81 28.64 -12.26
N LEU A 150 7.49 27.58 -12.70
CA LEU A 150 7.15 26.22 -12.30
C LEU A 150 7.47 25.95 -10.84
N LEU A 151 8.63 26.43 -10.34
CA LEU A 151 9.01 26.30 -8.93
C LEU A 151 8.03 26.99 -7.98
N ALA A 152 7.47 28.12 -8.35
CA ALA A 152 6.49 28.84 -7.54
C ALA A 152 5.21 28.03 -7.29
N LYS A 153 4.89 27.05 -8.15
CA LYS A 153 3.74 26.16 -7.99
C LYS A 153 3.99 25.03 -6.99
N LEU A 154 5.27 24.59 -6.85
CA LEU A 154 5.60 23.43 -6.03
C LEU A 154 5.14 23.56 -4.57
N PRO A 155 5.44 24.65 -3.82
CA PRO A 155 5.06 24.72 -2.41
C PRO A 155 3.55 24.68 -2.22
N VAL A 156 2.78 25.30 -3.10
CA VAL A 156 1.31 25.33 -3.01
C VAL A 156 0.74 23.91 -3.17
N TYR A 157 1.09 23.24 -4.26
CA TYR A 157 0.56 21.90 -4.52
C TYR A 157 1.14 20.84 -3.59
N LEU A 158 2.39 21.00 -3.12
CA LEU A 158 2.96 20.13 -2.09
C LEU A 158 2.19 20.25 -0.78
N THR A 159 1.87 21.46 -0.36
CA THR A 159 1.04 21.68 0.83
C THR A 159 -0.32 21.00 0.69
N VAL A 160 -0.96 21.13 -0.47
CA VAL A 160 -2.25 20.47 -0.74
C VAL A 160 -2.12 18.95 -0.65
N THR A 161 -1.12 18.35 -1.28
CA THR A 161 -0.93 16.89 -1.25
C THR A 161 -0.59 16.38 0.14
N VAL A 162 0.21 17.13 0.92
CA VAL A 162 0.52 16.77 2.32
C VAL A 162 -0.73 16.86 3.20
N ILE A 163 -1.52 17.93 3.09
CA ILE A 163 -2.78 18.08 3.84
C ILE A 163 -3.74 16.94 3.45
N GLN A 164 -3.86 16.63 2.18
CA GLN A 164 -4.69 15.51 1.69
C GLN A 164 -4.26 14.17 2.29
N ALA A 165 -2.96 13.88 2.30
CA ALA A 165 -2.43 12.66 2.91
C ALA A 165 -2.74 12.59 4.41
N LEU A 166 -2.55 13.71 5.15
CA LEU A 166 -2.86 13.78 6.57
C LEU A 166 -4.35 13.59 6.85
N LEU A 167 -5.22 14.17 6.04
CA LEU A 167 -6.68 13.97 6.16
C LEU A 167 -7.06 12.51 5.93
N MET A 168 -6.47 11.85 4.93
CA MET A 168 -6.73 10.43 4.66
C MET A 168 -6.19 9.51 5.76
N LEU A 169 -5.01 9.82 6.33
CA LEU A 169 -4.51 9.13 7.52
C LEU A 169 -5.47 9.30 8.71
N ALA A 170 -5.93 10.53 8.94
CA ALA A 170 -6.90 10.82 9.98
C ALA A 170 -8.22 10.04 9.77
N MET A 171 -8.70 9.92 8.53
CA MET A 171 -9.86 9.09 8.21
C MET A 171 -9.62 7.62 8.55
N GLY A 172 -8.45 7.07 8.20
CA GLY A 172 -8.08 5.69 8.52
C GLY A 172 -8.03 5.40 10.03
N VAL A 173 -7.57 6.37 10.82
CA VAL A 173 -7.46 6.23 12.28
C VAL A 173 -8.80 6.41 12.99
N TRP A 174 -9.63 7.38 12.56
CA TRP A 174 -10.81 7.80 13.32
C TRP A 174 -12.13 7.44 12.66
N ILE A 175 -12.26 7.59 11.35
CA ILE A 175 -13.54 7.40 10.65
C ILE A 175 -13.79 5.92 10.33
N VAL A 176 -12.77 5.20 9.87
CA VAL A 176 -12.91 3.77 9.53
C VAL A 176 -13.43 2.94 10.71
N PRO A 177 -12.93 3.11 11.96
CA PRO A 177 -13.47 2.40 13.11
C PRO A 177 -14.93 2.73 13.43
N LEU A 178 -15.35 3.98 13.23
CA LEU A 178 -16.75 4.37 13.42
C LEU A 178 -17.72 3.67 12.44
N LEU A 179 -17.18 3.26 11.27
CA LEU A 179 -17.94 2.53 10.26
C LEU A 179 -17.85 1.00 10.42
N GLY A 180 -17.24 0.52 11.51
CA GLY A 180 -17.08 -0.91 11.82
C GLY A 180 -15.84 -1.57 11.18
N GLY A 181 -14.93 -0.80 10.60
CA GLY A 181 -13.63 -1.30 10.11
C GLY A 181 -12.55 -1.27 11.21
N GLU A 182 -11.43 -1.91 10.95
CA GLU A 182 -10.27 -1.86 11.85
C GLU A 182 -9.55 -0.52 11.74
N ALA A 183 -9.11 0.03 12.89
CA ALA A 183 -8.39 1.30 12.92
C ALA A 183 -6.99 1.16 12.31
N LEU A 184 -6.58 2.15 11.52
CA LEU A 184 -5.20 2.23 11.05
C LEU A 184 -4.25 2.44 12.24
N GLN A 185 -3.37 1.48 12.47
CA GLN A 185 -2.42 1.51 13.59
C GLN A 185 -1.12 2.21 13.17
N LEU A 186 -0.96 3.47 13.55
CA LEU A 186 0.25 4.26 13.24
C LEU A 186 1.34 4.14 14.31
N GLY A 187 1.05 3.51 15.44
CA GLY A 187 2.00 3.34 16.56
C GLY A 187 2.61 4.66 17.08
N GLY A 188 1.92 5.79 16.94
CA GLY A 188 2.43 7.12 17.30
C GLY A 188 3.48 7.69 16.33
N ARG A 189 3.81 7.02 15.24
CA ARG A 189 4.91 7.36 14.32
C ARG A 189 4.47 8.16 13.08
N TRP A 190 3.36 8.88 13.18
CA TRP A 190 2.80 9.66 12.06
C TRP A 190 3.80 10.67 11.44
N LEU A 191 4.72 11.24 12.25
CA LEU A 191 5.78 12.12 11.75
C LEU A 191 6.80 11.39 10.85
N ALA A 192 6.99 10.10 11.07
CA ALA A 192 7.87 9.28 10.25
C ALA A 192 7.36 9.13 8.80
N LEU A 193 6.07 9.34 8.57
CA LEU A 193 5.47 9.30 7.23
C LEU A 193 5.72 10.58 6.42
N LEU A 194 6.15 11.69 7.03
CA LEU A 194 6.35 12.96 6.34
C LEU A 194 7.39 12.88 5.21
N PRO A 195 8.57 12.26 5.38
CA PRO A 195 9.56 12.18 4.31
C PRO A 195 9.02 11.47 3.07
N ILE A 196 8.40 10.32 3.21
CA ILE A 196 7.82 9.58 2.08
C ILE A 196 6.64 10.32 1.46
N THR A 197 5.82 11.01 2.26
CA THR A 197 4.71 11.84 1.78
C THR A 197 5.24 13.00 0.92
N ILE A 198 6.26 13.70 1.39
CA ILE A 198 6.89 14.80 0.66
C ILE A 198 7.53 14.32 -0.64
N ALA A 199 8.26 13.20 -0.59
CA ALA A 199 8.89 12.60 -1.76
C ALA A 199 7.86 12.17 -2.81
N THR A 200 6.77 11.53 -2.37
CA THR A 200 5.64 11.12 -3.23
C THR A 200 4.98 12.34 -3.87
N GLY A 201 4.72 13.40 -3.08
CA GLY A 201 4.17 14.66 -3.58
C GLY A 201 5.06 15.31 -4.63
N ALA A 202 6.38 15.33 -4.39
CA ALA A 202 7.35 15.86 -5.36
C ALA A 202 7.36 15.07 -6.67
N ALA A 203 7.33 13.73 -6.60
CA ALA A 203 7.22 12.87 -7.77
C ALA A 203 5.91 13.11 -8.54
N ALA A 204 4.79 13.12 -7.84
CA ALA A 204 3.48 13.36 -8.43
C ALA A 204 3.40 14.72 -9.14
N MET A 205 3.93 15.78 -8.51
CA MET A 205 3.98 17.11 -9.12
C MET A 205 4.91 17.17 -10.34
N GLY A 206 6.07 16.51 -10.29
CA GLY A 206 6.97 16.45 -11.43
C GLY A 206 6.32 15.80 -12.65
N VAL A 207 5.64 14.67 -12.44
CA VAL A 207 4.87 13.97 -13.49
C VAL A 207 3.71 14.86 -13.98
N ALA A 208 2.98 15.49 -13.07
CA ALA A 208 1.87 16.37 -13.41
C ALA A 208 2.31 17.57 -14.26
N LEU A 209 3.43 18.23 -13.90
CA LEU A 209 4.02 19.32 -14.67
C LEU A 209 4.45 18.87 -16.06
N LEU A 210 5.07 17.69 -16.17
CA LEU A 210 5.46 17.13 -17.46
C LEU A 210 4.25 16.90 -18.36
N ILE A 211 3.19 16.31 -17.85
CA ILE A 211 1.94 16.10 -18.59
C ILE A 211 1.33 17.44 -18.99
N ALA A 212 1.29 18.43 -18.08
CA ALA A 212 0.72 19.74 -18.34
C ALA A 212 1.47 20.50 -19.45
N VAL A 213 2.79 20.40 -19.47
CA VAL A 213 3.62 21.07 -20.49
C VAL A 213 3.48 20.39 -21.87
N LEU A 214 3.37 19.05 -21.89
CA LEU A 214 3.22 18.30 -23.14
C LEU A 214 1.80 18.41 -23.73
N ALA A 215 0.80 18.67 -22.90
CA ALA A 215 -0.59 18.81 -23.34
C ALA A 215 -0.84 20.16 -24.02
N ARG A 216 -1.72 20.13 -25.03
CA ARG A 216 -2.18 21.35 -25.73
C ARG A 216 -3.43 21.97 -25.12
N THR A 217 -4.24 21.16 -24.46
CA THR A 217 -5.50 21.57 -23.83
C THR A 217 -5.64 20.98 -22.43
N SER A 218 -6.41 21.66 -21.56
CA SER A 218 -6.71 21.15 -20.23
C SER A 218 -7.42 19.80 -20.27
N ALA A 219 -8.34 19.60 -21.24
CA ALA A 219 -9.01 18.32 -21.45
C ALA A 219 -8.02 17.20 -21.81
N GLN A 220 -7.06 17.49 -22.70
CA GLN A 220 -6.00 16.51 -23.02
C GLN A 220 -5.15 16.20 -21.79
N ALA A 221 -4.73 17.20 -21.02
CA ALA A 221 -3.92 16.99 -19.82
C ALA A 221 -4.64 16.14 -18.78
N THR A 222 -5.94 16.40 -18.54
CA THR A 222 -6.73 15.64 -17.59
C THR A 222 -6.98 14.21 -18.05
N THR A 223 -7.28 13.99 -19.33
CA THR A 223 -7.47 12.63 -19.89
C THR A 223 -6.19 11.81 -19.83
N VAL A 224 -5.07 12.37 -20.32
CA VAL A 224 -3.77 11.68 -20.29
C VAL A 224 -3.31 11.48 -18.84
N GLY A 225 -3.45 12.52 -18.00
CA GLY A 225 -3.09 12.44 -16.58
C GLY A 225 -3.89 11.38 -15.83
N GLY A 226 -5.21 11.31 -16.08
CA GLY A 226 -6.07 10.27 -15.51
C GLY A 226 -5.69 8.87 -15.98
N ALA A 227 -5.42 8.69 -17.28
CA ALA A 227 -4.98 7.40 -17.82
C ALA A 227 -3.63 6.96 -17.25
N VAL A 228 -2.65 7.87 -17.18
CA VAL A 228 -1.34 7.60 -16.58
C VAL A 228 -1.51 7.24 -15.10
N ASN A 229 -2.31 7.99 -14.35
CA ASN A 229 -2.57 7.71 -12.94
C ASN A 229 -3.19 6.32 -12.74
N LEU A 230 -4.17 5.96 -13.57
CA LEU A 230 -4.82 4.65 -13.55
C LEU A 230 -3.82 3.51 -13.81
N VAL A 231 -2.99 3.65 -14.85
CA VAL A 231 -1.99 2.64 -15.21
C VAL A 231 -0.93 2.50 -14.12
N LEU A 232 -0.42 3.62 -13.61
CA LEU A 232 0.57 3.60 -12.51
C LEU A 232 -0.01 2.99 -11.24
N GLY A 233 -1.29 3.28 -10.92
CA GLY A 233 -1.97 2.71 -9.76
C GLY A 233 -2.27 1.23 -9.90
N ALA A 234 -2.67 0.80 -11.08
CA ALA A 234 -2.90 -0.62 -11.38
C ALA A 234 -1.61 -1.44 -11.29
N LEU A 235 -0.51 -0.95 -11.88
CA LEU A 235 0.79 -1.62 -11.83
C LEU A 235 1.46 -1.50 -10.47
N GLY A 236 1.28 -0.37 -9.78
CA GLY A 236 1.95 -0.04 -8.51
C GLY A 236 1.39 -0.72 -7.28
N GLY A 237 0.46 -1.67 -7.41
CA GLY A 237 -0.10 -2.37 -6.24
C GLY A 237 -1.18 -1.60 -5.47
N VAL A 238 -1.55 -0.41 -5.96
CA VAL A 238 -2.53 0.46 -5.30
C VAL A 238 -3.95 -0.06 -5.49
N MET A 239 -4.32 -0.42 -6.73
CA MET A 239 -5.67 -0.93 -7.04
C MET A 239 -5.76 -2.43 -6.84
N VAL A 240 -4.72 -3.15 -7.23
CA VAL A 240 -4.61 -4.60 -7.10
C VAL A 240 -3.36 -4.87 -6.28
N PRO A 241 -3.46 -5.49 -5.10
CA PRO A 241 -2.28 -5.83 -4.31
C PRO A 241 -1.27 -6.65 -5.12
N THR A 242 0.01 -6.31 -5.04
CA THR A 242 1.07 -6.97 -5.82
C THR A 242 1.13 -8.48 -5.60
N ILE A 243 0.75 -8.94 -4.42
CA ILE A 243 0.74 -10.36 -4.04
C ILE A 243 -0.21 -11.21 -4.89
N VAL A 244 -1.27 -10.61 -5.49
CA VAL A 244 -2.22 -11.32 -6.37
C VAL A 244 -1.90 -11.15 -7.85
N MET A 245 -0.86 -10.39 -8.19
CA MET A 245 -0.46 -10.16 -9.57
C MET A 245 0.39 -11.30 -10.11
N PRO A 246 0.27 -11.66 -11.41
CA PRO A 246 1.22 -12.51 -12.10
C PRO A 246 2.65 -11.96 -11.99
N PRO A 247 3.69 -12.82 -11.99
CA PRO A 247 5.10 -12.40 -11.84
C PRO A 247 5.54 -11.34 -12.83
N GLU A 248 5.04 -11.37 -14.06
CA GLU A 248 5.35 -10.40 -15.12
C GLU A 248 4.83 -9.01 -14.77
N LEU A 249 3.62 -8.92 -14.19
CA LEU A 249 3.03 -7.65 -13.75
C LEU A 249 3.71 -7.14 -12.47
N GLN A 250 4.15 -8.03 -11.58
CA GLN A 250 4.94 -7.63 -10.41
C GLN A 250 6.25 -6.95 -10.84
N LEU A 251 6.95 -7.50 -11.85
CA LEU A 251 8.17 -6.89 -12.40
C LEU A 251 7.86 -5.53 -13.05
N ALA A 252 6.76 -5.42 -13.80
CA ALA A 252 6.33 -4.15 -14.37
C ALA A 252 5.96 -3.12 -13.28
N GLY A 253 5.41 -3.58 -12.17
CA GLY A 253 5.07 -2.77 -11.00
C GLY A 253 6.28 -2.06 -10.39
N LEU A 254 7.47 -2.67 -10.44
CA LEU A 254 8.71 -2.05 -9.96
C LEU A 254 9.08 -0.76 -10.70
N LEU A 255 8.52 -0.51 -11.87
CA LEU A 255 8.69 0.73 -12.63
C LEU A 255 7.70 1.82 -12.20
N SER A 256 6.67 1.48 -11.43
CA SER A 256 5.67 2.43 -10.99
C SER A 256 6.15 3.23 -9.77
N PRO A 257 6.17 4.56 -9.83
CA PRO A 257 6.48 5.38 -8.67
C PRO A 257 5.46 5.21 -7.53
N MET A 258 4.26 4.74 -7.84
CA MET A 258 3.25 4.45 -6.82
C MET A 258 3.61 3.20 -6.01
N SER A 259 4.30 2.21 -6.61
CA SER A 259 4.84 1.06 -5.91
C SER A 259 5.89 1.51 -4.88
N TRP A 260 6.86 2.33 -5.28
CA TRP A 260 7.90 2.84 -4.36
C TRP A 260 7.30 3.64 -3.21
N ALA A 261 6.30 4.48 -3.52
CA ALA A 261 5.59 5.25 -2.49
C ALA A 261 4.86 4.32 -1.51
N LEU A 262 4.13 3.32 -2.02
CA LEU A 262 3.37 2.38 -1.21
C LEU A 262 4.28 1.53 -0.31
N ASP A 263 5.41 1.04 -0.85
CA ASP A 263 6.41 0.30 -0.08
C ASP A 263 6.98 1.14 1.07
N GLY A 264 7.30 2.42 0.83
CA GLY A 264 7.77 3.32 1.87
C GLY A 264 6.72 3.61 2.95
N TYR A 265 5.43 3.68 2.60
CA TYR A 265 4.37 3.75 3.61
C TYR A 265 4.27 2.47 4.42
N TRP A 266 4.38 1.30 3.80
CA TRP A 266 4.34 0.01 4.49
C TRP A 266 5.54 -0.24 5.37
N ASP A 267 6.73 0.24 5.01
CA ASP A 267 7.90 0.15 5.86
C ASP A 267 7.65 0.79 7.23
N ILE A 268 6.96 1.92 7.25
CA ILE A 268 6.68 2.64 8.49
C ILE A 268 5.47 2.07 9.22
N ILE A 269 4.37 1.79 8.50
CA ILE A 269 3.08 1.39 9.10
C ILE A 269 3.08 -0.07 9.52
N LEU A 270 3.57 -1.00 8.65
CA LEU A 270 3.50 -2.44 8.88
C LEU A 270 4.77 -3.01 9.48
N ARG A 271 5.92 -2.65 8.88
CA ARG A 271 7.22 -3.20 9.28
C ARG A 271 7.81 -2.47 10.47
N HIS A 272 7.21 -1.36 10.89
CA HIS A 272 7.71 -0.48 11.94
C HIS A 272 9.19 -0.11 11.76
N ALA A 273 9.64 -0.05 10.52
CA ALA A 273 11.02 0.24 10.15
C ALA A 273 11.43 1.68 10.54
N PRO A 274 12.69 1.96 10.82
CA PRO A 274 13.17 3.32 11.01
C PRO A 274 13.05 4.11 9.69
N VAL A 275 12.94 5.44 9.78
CA VAL A 275 12.84 6.33 8.60
C VAL A 275 14.01 6.16 7.62
N SER A 276 15.18 5.72 8.12
CA SER A 276 16.35 5.42 7.28
C SER A 276 16.08 4.35 6.22
N ASP A 277 15.20 3.41 6.50
CA ASP A 277 14.91 2.29 5.60
C ASP A 277 14.01 2.70 4.43
N THR A 278 13.29 3.83 4.56
CA THR A 278 12.50 4.42 3.46
C THR A 278 13.32 5.38 2.58
N LEU A 279 14.59 5.57 2.85
CA LEU A 279 15.46 6.47 2.07
C LEU A 279 15.60 6.06 0.60
N PRO A 280 15.76 4.78 0.24
CA PRO A 280 15.82 4.36 -1.16
C PRO A 280 14.58 4.77 -1.96
N GLU A 281 13.37 4.55 -1.42
CA GLU A 281 12.09 4.91 -2.02
C GLU A 281 11.96 6.43 -2.13
N CYS A 282 12.29 7.15 -1.07
CA CYS A 282 12.30 8.61 -1.07
C CYS A 282 13.25 9.17 -2.14
N LEU A 283 14.46 8.62 -2.25
CA LEU A 283 15.44 9.05 -3.25
C LEU A 283 14.97 8.75 -4.67
N ALA A 284 14.43 7.55 -4.91
CA ALA A 284 13.88 7.18 -6.22
C ALA A 284 12.76 8.14 -6.65
N LEU A 285 11.83 8.44 -5.74
CA LEU A 285 10.74 9.39 -5.98
C LEU A 285 11.23 10.81 -6.22
N LEU A 286 12.20 11.30 -5.44
CA LEU A 286 12.78 12.64 -5.61
C LEU A 286 13.57 12.75 -6.92
N VAL A 287 14.31 11.70 -7.30
CA VAL A 287 15.02 11.64 -8.60
C VAL A 287 14.02 11.70 -9.75
N LEU A 288 12.95 10.90 -9.69
CA LEU A 288 11.89 10.94 -10.70
C LEU A 288 11.22 12.33 -10.78
N GLY A 289 10.83 12.89 -9.62
CA GLY A 289 10.21 14.21 -9.56
C GLY A 289 11.11 15.29 -10.13
N THR A 290 12.40 15.28 -9.78
CA THR A 290 13.39 16.22 -10.29
C THR A 290 13.62 16.04 -11.78
N ALA A 291 13.78 14.81 -12.27
CA ALA A 291 13.99 14.53 -13.68
C ALA A 291 12.80 15.00 -14.54
N THR A 292 11.57 14.65 -14.13
CA THR A 292 10.35 15.06 -14.83
C THR A 292 10.15 16.59 -14.78
N PHE A 293 10.47 17.25 -13.66
CA PHE A 293 10.47 18.70 -13.52
C PHE A 293 11.47 19.36 -14.48
N LEU A 294 12.70 18.86 -14.56
CA LEU A 294 13.73 19.41 -15.47
C LEU A 294 13.32 19.23 -16.94
N ILE A 295 12.75 18.09 -17.29
CA ILE A 295 12.24 17.86 -18.65
C ILE A 295 11.10 18.82 -18.95
N ALA A 296 10.14 19.00 -18.02
CA ALA A 296 9.04 19.95 -18.15
C ALA A 296 9.55 21.38 -18.38
N THR A 297 10.53 21.81 -17.57
CA THR A 297 11.14 23.14 -17.69
C THR A 297 11.82 23.35 -19.05
N ARG A 298 12.58 22.35 -19.51
CA ARG A 298 13.25 22.41 -20.83
C ARG A 298 12.23 22.53 -21.96
N ARG A 299 11.15 21.76 -21.89
CA ARG A 299 10.07 21.78 -22.90
C ARG A 299 9.32 23.12 -22.89
N LEU A 300 8.98 23.63 -21.71
CA LEU A 300 8.32 24.91 -21.59
C LEU A 300 9.16 26.04 -22.19
N ARG A 301 10.48 26.01 -21.99
CA ARG A 301 11.41 26.99 -22.58
C ARG A 301 11.43 26.94 -24.10
N GLN A 302 11.33 25.76 -24.71
CA GLN A 302 11.32 25.59 -26.18
C GLN A 302 10.03 26.15 -26.80
N ASP A 303 8.92 26.15 -26.09
CA ASP A 303 7.65 26.68 -26.58
C ASP A 303 7.61 28.23 -26.65
N PHE A 304 8.56 28.90 -25.98
CA PHE A 304 8.67 30.37 -25.92
C PHE A 304 9.95 30.91 -26.56
N ALA A 305 10.82 30.04 -27.10
CA ALA A 305 12.02 30.45 -27.87
C ALA A 305 11.71 30.52 -29.37
#